data_6b7e69a718caf61a0b2ba5445ab5d8a8
#
_entry.id   6b7e69a718caf61a0b2ba5445ab5d8a8
#
_cell.length_a   1.000
_cell.length_b   1.000
_cell.length_c   1.000
_cell.angle_alpha   90.00
_cell.angle_beta   90.00
_cell.angle_gamma   90.00
#
_symmetry.space_group_name_H-M   'P 1'
#
loop_
_entity.id
_entity.type
_entity.pdbx_description
1 polymer ?
#
loop_
_entity_poly.entity_id
_entity_poly.type
_entity_poly.pdbx_seq_one_letter_code
_entity_poly.pdbx_strand_id
1 'polypeptide(L)'
;MSTEAPIPPLNPLLRTSAKRTRDIFASASDDIFAEEERSTKLRLSVKIQNEYKDFQTLPAALLAQQGAVGPLRPQGPSAPGQPQPKLITAGPASGDGSKTQSLINSLAVIPATPQSTFSSRSSLSSALALHKQTQTIKPQYHPPWKLIRVISGHLGWVRSVAVEPANKWFATGAGDRVIKIWDLASGELRLSLTGHISTVRGLAVSSRHPYLFSCGEDKMVKCWDLESNKVIRHYHGHLSGVYSLSLHPTLDILVTSGRDASARVWDMRTKAQIHVLSGHTATVADVKCQDSDPQVITASMDSTVRLWDLAAGKTMVQLTHHKKSVRALTIHPTEFSFASGSAGGNNIKKWKCPEGAFIHNFSGHNAIINTLSVNADGVMFSGGDNGSMNLWDYATGTSFQTMEDLPQPGSLEAEAGIFCSTFDQTGTRLITGGADKTIKVIP
;
A
#
# COMPACT_ATOMS: atom_id res chain seq x y z
N MET A 1 -31.03 57.99 -7.25
CA MET A 1 -29.99 57.64 -8.24
C MET A 1 -28.97 56.77 -7.55
N SER A 2 -29.14 55.47 -7.66
CA SER A 2 -28.21 54.45 -7.14
C SER A 2 -27.14 54.20 -8.19
N THR A 3 -25.90 54.59 -7.89
CA THR A 3 -24.74 54.30 -8.72
C THR A 3 -24.35 52.81 -8.53
N GLU A 4 -24.75 52.00 -9.52
CA GLU A 4 -24.24 50.62 -9.61
C GLU A 4 -22.72 50.68 -9.85
N ALA A 5 -21.97 50.02 -8.94
CA ALA A 5 -20.53 49.84 -9.10
C ALA A 5 -20.24 48.95 -10.33
N PRO A 6 -19.25 49.28 -11.19
CA PRO A 6 -18.95 48.50 -12.37
C PRO A 6 -18.55 47.09 -12.01
N ILE A 7 -19.21 46.10 -12.61
CA ILE A 7 -18.92 44.66 -12.43
C ILE A 7 -17.45 44.42 -12.82
N PRO A 8 -16.60 43.90 -11.91
CA PRO A 8 -15.21 43.64 -12.28
C PRO A 8 -15.16 42.61 -13.44
N PRO A 9 -14.26 42.79 -14.41
CA PRO A 9 -14.14 41.86 -15.54
C PRO A 9 -13.89 40.45 -15.02
N LEU A 10 -14.66 39.49 -15.48
CA LEU A 10 -14.57 38.08 -15.14
C LEU A 10 -13.10 37.64 -15.22
N ASN A 11 -12.55 37.24 -14.06
CA ASN A 11 -11.16 36.89 -13.89
C ASN A 11 -10.77 35.84 -14.96
N PRO A 12 -9.71 36.04 -15.74
CA PRO A 12 -9.25 35.09 -16.75
C PRO A 12 -9.05 33.68 -16.20
N LEU A 13 -8.81 33.53 -14.90
CA LEU A 13 -8.75 32.24 -14.18
C LEU A 13 -10.09 31.49 -14.20
N LEU A 14 -11.25 32.19 -14.13
CA LEU A 14 -12.55 31.54 -14.20
C LEU A 14 -12.84 31.04 -15.65
N ARG A 15 -12.38 31.75 -16.66
CA ARG A 15 -12.52 31.32 -18.07
C ARG A 15 -11.65 30.06 -18.35
N THR A 16 -10.44 30.04 -17.84
CA THR A 16 -9.55 28.86 -17.98
C THR A 16 -10.05 27.66 -17.18
N SER A 17 -10.65 27.87 -15.99
CA SER A 17 -11.29 26.82 -15.20
C SER A 17 -12.50 26.24 -15.92
N ALA A 18 -13.37 27.10 -16.49
CA ALA A 18 -14.53 26.64 -17.24
C ALA A 18 -14.16 25.89 -18.54
N LYS A 19 -13.09 26.31 -19.24
CA LYS A 19 -12.55 25.61 -20.40
C LYS A 19 -12.06 24.20 -20.00
N ARG A 20 -11.30 24.09 -18.88
CA ARG A 20 -10.84 22.80 -18.35
C ARG A 20 -11.96 21.86 -17.96
N THR A 21 -13.01 22.35 -17.31
CA THR A 21 -14.18 21.53 -16.98
C THR A 21 -14.85 21.01 -18.23
N ARG A 22 -14.94 21.82 -19.26
CA ARG A 22 -15.47 21.41 -20.57
C ARG A 22 -14.59 20.34 -21.24
N ASP A 23 -13.25 20.49 -21.18
CA ASP A 23 -12.29 19.56 -21.78
C ASP A 23 -12.26 18.20 -21.03
N ILE A 24 -12.51 18.18 -19.73
CA ILE A 24 -12.64 16.95 -18.92
C ILE A 24 -13.93 16.18 -19.26
N PHE A 25 -15.01 16.88 -19.63
CA PHE A 25 -16.30 16.26 -19.95
C PHE A 25 -16.55 16.10 -21.45
N ALA A 26 -15.70 16.64 -22.32
CA ALA A 26 -15.73 16.33 -23.75
C ALA A 26 -15.13 14.93 -23.94
N SER A 27 -15.99 13.98 -24.31
CA SER A 27 -15.59 12.60 -24.58
C SER A 27 -14.47 12.54 -25.62
N ALA A 28 -13.50 11.69 -25.33
CA ALA A 28 -12.31 11.42 -26.09
C ALA A 28 -12.59 11.16 -27.58
N SER A 29 -12.33 12.15 -28.40
CA SER A 29 -11.84 11.95 -29.76
C SER A 29 -10.33 12.16 -29.70
N ASP A 30 -9.58 11.34 -30.41
CA ASP A 30 -8.13 11.10 -30.36
C ASP A 30 -7.18 12.30 -30.58
N ASP A 31 -7.59 13.49 -30.28
CA ASP A 31 -6.74 14.67 -30.25
C ASP A 31 -6.20 14.88 -28.84
N ILE A 32 -5.01 14.41 -28.60
CA ILE A 32 -4.16 14.80 -27.47
C ILE A 32 -3.93 16.31 -27.62
N PHE A 33 -4.75 17.12 -26.97
CA PHE A 33 -4.52 18.55 -26.89
C PHE A 33 -3.20 18.79 -26.18
N ALA A 34 -2.18 19.20 -26.93
CA ALA A 34 -0.94 19.70 -26.38
C ALA A 34 -1.27 20.75 -25.32
N GLU A 35 -0.87 20.54 -24.08
CA GLU A 35 -1.06 21.51 -23.00
C GLU A 35 -0.49 22.84 -23.46
N GLU A 36 -1.31 23.90 -23.49
CA GLU A 36 -0.85 25.23 -23.91
C GLU A 36 0.36 25.60 -23.03
N GLU A 37 1.50 25.91 -23.65
CA GLU A 37 2.74 26.29 -22.95
C GLU A 37 2.53 27.42 -21.92
N ARG A 38 1.54 28.29 -22.14
CA ARG A 38 1.14 29.33 -21.19
C ARG A 38 0.53 28.77 -19.91
N SER A 39 -0.23 27.71 -19.99
CA SER A 39 -0.87 27.06 -18.83
C SER A 39 0.17 26.34 -17.96
N THR A 40 1.14 25.68 -18.58
CA THR A 40 2.24 25.04 -17.84
C THR A 40 3.17 26.05 -17.19
N LYS A 41 3.52 27.14 -17.88
CA LYS A 41 4.32 28.26 -17.32
C LYS A 41 3.62 28.94 -16.15
N LEU A 42 2.31 29.13 -16.22
CA LEU A 42 1.52 29.73 -15.14
C LEU A 42 1.42 28.80 -13.91
N ARG A 43 1.24 27.49 -14.11
CA ARG A 43 1.29 26.50 -13.05
C ARG A 43 2.64 26.48 -12.36
N LEU A 44 3.71 26.51 -13.15
CA LEU A 44 5.08 26.50 -12.62
C LEU A 44 5.39 27.77 -11.82
N SER A 45 4.97 28.93 -12.32
CA SER A 45 5.17 30.21 -11.61
C SER A 45 4.40 30.28 -10.29
N VAL A 46 3.14 29.82 -10.26
CA VAL A 46 2.33 29.77 -9.02
C VAL A 46 2.91 28.75 -8.03
N LYS A 47 3.37 27.60 -8.51
CA LYS A 47 4.02 26.59 -7.66
C LYS A 47 5.32 27.11 -7.06
N ILE A 48 6.18 27.74 -7.86
CA ILE A 48 7.41 28.37 -7.42
C ILE A 48 7.10 29.49 -6.39
N GLN A 49 6.11 30.33 -6.65
CA GLN A 49 5.73 31.39 -5.73
C GLN A 49 5.19 30.86 -4.39
N ASN A 50 4.47 29.73 -4.39
CA ASN A 50 3.97 29.13 -3.15
C ASN A 50 5.03 28.35 -2.38
N GLU A 51 5.95 27.67 -3.06
CA GLU A 51 7.00 26.86 -2.41
C GLU A 51 8.19 27.69 -1.93
N TYR A 52 8.47 28.82 -2.62
CA TYR A 52 9.64 29.66 -2.33
C TYR A 52 9.28 31.07 -1.86
N LYS A 53 8.07 31.29 -1.36
CA LYS A 53 7.57 32.58 -0.89
C LYS A 53 8.46 33.22 0.19
N ASP A 54 9.08 32.39 1.00
CA ASP A 54 9.90 32.81 2.13
C ASP A 54 11.41 32.96 1.80
N PHE A 55 11.79 32.66 0.55
CA PHE A 55 13.18 32.79 0.10
C PHE A 55 13.36 34.06 -0.73
N GLN A 56 14.30 34.93 -0.29
CA GLN A 56 14.60 36.19 -1.00
C GLN A 56 15.33 35.98 -2.34
N THR A 57 15.90 34.80 -2.57
CA THR A 57 16.64 34.46 -3.80
C THR A 57 16.25 33.06 -4.30
N LEU A 58 15.96 32.93 -5.59
CA LEU A 58 15.71 31.64 -6.22
C LEU A 58 16.99 30.77 -6.23
N PRO A 59 16.88 29.47 -6.00
CA PRO A 59 18.02 28.55 -6.14
C PRO A 59 18.67 28.65 -7.53
N ALA A 60 20.01 28.55 -7.57
CA ALA A 60 20.81 28.74 -8.80
C ALA A 60 20.37 27.83 -9.99
N ALA A 61 19.87 26.65 -9.70
CA ALA A 61 19.35 25.73 -10.72
C ALA A 61 18.09 26.23 -11.45
N LEU A 62 17.23 27.00 -10.77
CA LEU A 62 16.03 27.59 -11.36
C LEU A 62 16.31 28.89 -12.09
N LEU A 63 17.31 29.66 -11.64
CA LEU A 63 17.80 30.85 -12.34
C LEU A 63 18.44 30.49 -13.68
N ALA A 64 19.16 29.39 -13.79
CA ALA A 64 19.73 28.89 -15.02
C ALA A 64 18.68 28.48 -16.06
N GLN A 65 17.55 27.96 -15.64
CA GLN A 65 16.43 27.61 -16.53
C GLN A 65 15.64 28.83 -17.01
N GLN A 66 15.59 29.92 -16.27
CA GLN A 66 14.91 31.15 -16.67
C GLN A 66 15.76 32.02 -17.63
N GLY A 67 17.09 31.89 -17.59
CA GLY A 67 18.00 32.64 -18.46
C GLY A 67 18.03 32.22 -19.94
N ALA A 68 17.40 31.10 -20.29
CA ALA A 68 17.45 30.55 -21.66
C ALA A 68 16.35 31.04 -22.61
N VAL A 69 15.34 31.77 -22.14
CA VAL A 69 14.24 32.28 -22.99
C VAL A 69 13.77 33.65 -22.52
N GLY A 70 14.33 34.74 -23.05
CA GLY A 70 13.81 36.08 -22.81
C GLY A 70 13.95 36.99 -24.01
N PRO A 71 12.86 37.60 -24.56
CA PRO A 71 12.94 38.68 -25.51
C PRO A 71 13.27 39.99 -24.79
N LEU A 72 14.13 40.78 -25.40
CA LEU A 72 14.57 42.13 -25.04
C LEU A 72 13.42 43.06 -24.63
N ARG A 73 13.55 43.66 -23.45
CA ARG A 73 12.66 44.75 -23.00
C ARG A 73 13.34 46.09 -23.25
N PRO A 74 12.62 47.10 -23.76
CA PRO A 74 13.19 48.43 -24.01
C PRO A 74 13.49 49.18 -22.72
N GLN A 75 14.64 49.84 -22.68
CA GLN A 75 15.10 50.65 -21.59
C GLN A 75 14.30 51.95 -21.46
N GLY A 76 13.79 52.23 -20.25
CA GLY A 76 13.32 53.56 -19.84
C GLY A 76 14.40 54.28 -19.01
N PRO A 77 14.37 55.64 -18.89
CA PRO A 77 15.47 56.42 -18.42
C PRO A 77 15.74 56.25 -16.89
N SER A 78 16.99 56.17 -16.59
CA SER A 78 17.56 55.94 -15.25
C SER A 78 17.56 57.17 -14.34
N ALA A 79 17.18 57.02 -13.07
CA ALA A 79 17.43 57.97 -11.99
C ALA A 79 18.81 57.66 -11.32
N PRO A 80 19.58 58.65 -10.86
CA PRO A 80 20.93 58.47 -10.38
C PRO A 80 20.97 58.12 -8.90
N GLY A 81 21.79 57.11 -8.56
CA GLY A 81 22.43 57.00 -7.26
C GLY A 81 22.11 55.83 -6.36
N GLN A 82 22.50 54.62 -6.75
CA GLN A 82 22.89 53.58 -5.77
C GLN A 82 23.99 52.68 -6.36
N PRO A 83 24.98 52.21 -5.58
CA PRO A 83 26.08 51.41 -6.12
C PRO A 83 25.64 50.01 -6.44
N GLN A 84 25.84 49.58 -7.69
CA GLN A 84 25.56 48.23 -8.17
C GLN A 84 26.62 47.22 -7.65
N PRO A 85 26.23 46.01 -7.29
CA PRO A 85 27.20 44.94 -7.02
C PRO A 85 27.83 44.47 -8.35
N LYS A 86 29.14 44.44 -8.41
CA LYS A 86 29.92 44.00 -9.58
C LYS A 86 29.71 42.50 -9.83
N LEU A 87 29.16 42.17 -10.98
CA LEU A 87 29.08 40.83 -11.52
C LEU A 87 30.48 40.35 -11.90
N ILE A 88 30.99 39.28 -11.30
CA ILE A 88 32.25 38.66 -11.70
C ILE A 88 31.95 37.70 -12.86
N THR A 89 32.30 38.16 -14.06
CA THR A 89 32.35 37.35 -15.27
C THR A 89 33.59 36.48 -15.24
N ALA A 90 33.42 35.14 -15.21
CA ALA A 90 34.52 34.22 -15.37
C ALA A 90 34.87 34.09 -16.88
N GLY A 91 36.06 34.58 -17.23
CA GLY A 91 36.67 34.31 -18.55
C GLY A 91 37.31 32.92 -18.60
N PRO A 92 37.67 32.43 -19.81
CA PRO A 92 38.11 31.05 -19.98
C PRO A 92 39.46 30.78 -19.38
N ALA A 93 39.56 29.71 -18.60
CA ALA A 93 40.77 29.28 -17.90
C ALA A 93 41.76 28.62 -18.87
N SER A 94 42.97 29.18 -18.96
CA SER A 94 44.18 28.48 -19.37
C SER A 94 45.00 28.16 -18.12
N GLY A 95 45.46 26.91 -18.05
CA GLY A 95 46.05 26.16 -16.97
C GLY A 95 46.95 26.89 -15.95
N ASP A 96 46.73 26.52 -14.71
CA ASP A 96 47.81 26.16 -13.78
C ASP A 96 47.23 25.51 -12.51
N GLY A 97 47.81 24.37 -12.13
CA GLY A 97 47.30 23.45 -11.09
C GLY A 97 47.57 23.83 -9.63
N SER A 98 47.79 25.13 -9.30
CA SER A 98 48.09 25.52 -7.91
C SER A 98 47.07 26.40 -7.21
N LYS A 99 45.96 26.79 -7.87
CA LYS A 99 44.96 27.70 -7.30
C LYS A 99 43.68 27.04 -6.80
N THR A 100 43.53 25.74 -6.95
CA THR A 100 42.34 25.01 -6.48
C THR A 100 42.35 24.65 -4.99
N GLN A 101 43.51 24.72 -4.32
CA GLN A 101 43.58 24.48 -2.88
C GLN A 101 43.21 25.71 -2.03
N SER A 102 43.27 26.93 -2.57
CA SER A 102 42.91 28.15 -1.81
C SER A 102 41.42 28.43 -1.74
N LEU A 103 40.60 27.88 -2.63
CA LEU A 103 39.14 28.08 -2.63
C LEU A 103 38.39 27.12 -1.67
N ILE A 104 39.03 26.01 -1.30
CA ILE A 104 38.45 25.06 -0.33
C ILE A 104 38.63 25.58 1.11
N ASN A 105 39.63 26.40 1.37
CA ASN A 105 39.90 26.95 2.71
C ASN A 105 39.12 28.23 3.05
N SER A 106 38.41 28.83 2.09
CA SER A 106 37.67 30.08 2.35
C SER A 106 36.19 29.85 2.75
N LEU A 107 35.70 28.60 2.77
CA LEU A 107 34.34 28.24 3.16
C LEU A 107 34.21 27.74 4.61
N ALA A 108 35.28 27.84 5.42
CA ALA A 108 35.27 27.37 6.79
C ALA A 108 35.75 28.45 7.77
N VAL A 109 35.01 29.55 7.90
CA VAL A 109 35.18 30.46 9.03
C VAL A 109 33.84 30.67 9.72
N ILE A 110 33.56 29.78 10.65
CA ILE A 110 32.68 30.06 11.79
C ILE A 110 33.61 30.24 12.98
N PRO A 111 33.45 31.30 13.79
CA PRO A 111 34.36 31.56 14.91
C PRO A 111 34.23 30.47 15.96
N ALA A 112 35.32 29.77 16.21
CA ALA A 112 35.43 28.72 17.19
C ALA A 112 35.68 29.30 18.58
N THR A 113 34.83 28.95 19.54
CA THR A 113 35.18 28.94 20.96
C THR A 113 36.17 27.82 21.23
N PRO A 114 37.17 28.01 22.10
CA PRO A 114 38.24 27.00 22.26
C PRO A 114 37.80 25.89 23.19
N GLN A 115 37.45 24.73 22.64
CA GLN A 115 37.63 23.42 23.28
C GLN A 115 37.06 22.31 22.37
N SER A 116 37.96 21.52 21.81
CA SER A 116 37.94 20.12 21.46
C SER A 116 38.53 19.81 20.08
N THR A 117 39.76 19.44 20.07
CA THR A 117 40.54 18.92 18.94
C THR A 117 40.23 17.45 18.65
N PHE A 118 38.94 17.08 18.42
CA PHE A 118 38.58 15.71 18.08
C PHE A 118 37.33 15.62 17.18
N SER A 119 37.30 16.23 16.00
CA SER A 119 36.10 16.01 15.21
C SER A 119 36.20 15.98 13.68
N SER A 120 37.35 16.26 13.07
CA SER A 120 37.40 16.27 11.59
C SER A 120 37.53 14.89 10.92
N ARG A 121 37.91 13.83 11.66
CA ARG A 121 37.92 12.45 11.16
C ARG A 121 36.57 11.74 11.35
N SER A 122 35.76 12.19 12.29
CA SER A 122 34.45 11.55 12.56
C SER A 122 33.35 11.95 11.55
N SER A 123 33.42 13.16 10.97
CA SER A 123 32.40 13.61 10.00
C SER A 123 32.51 12.92 8.65
N LEU A 124 33.74 12.64 8.17
CA LEU A 124 33.95 11.87 6.94
C LEU A 124 33.59 10.40 7.12
N SER A 125 33.86 9.82 8.29
CA SER A 125 33.47 8.44 8.59
C SER A 125 31.95 8.31 8.77
N SER A 126 31.27 9.30 9.33
CA SER A 126 29.82 9.30 9.44
C SER A 126 29.13 9.53 8.09
N ALA A 127 29.67 10.41 7.23
CA ALA A 127 29.16 10.60 5.87
C ALA A 127 29.37 9.36 4.98
N LEU A 128 30.52 8.70 5.10
CA LEU A 128 30.79 7.40 4.44
C LEU A 128 29.92 6.27 5.00
N ALA A 129 29.62 6.27 6.31
CA ALA A 129 28.70 5.31 6.92
C ALA A 129 27.27 5.57 6.46
N LEU A 130 26.85 6.84 6.37
CA LEU A 130 25.54 7.22 5.83
C LEU A 130 25.43 6.83 4.33
N HIS A 131 26.48 7.05 3.55
CA HIS A 131 26.52 6.65 2.14
C HIS A 131 26.52 5.12 1.95
N LYS A 132 27.15 4.36 2.85
CA LYS A 132 27.05 2.91 2.90
C LYS A 132 25.65 2.42 3.29
N GLN A 133 24.95 3.15 4.16
CA GLN A 133 23.56 2.84 4.51
C GLN A 133 22.56 3.14 3.39
N THR A 134 22.90 4.07 2.50
CA THR A 134 22.08 4.36 1.30
C THR A 134 22.39 3.46 0.10
N GLN A 135 23.35 2.53 0.20
CA GLN A 135 23.51 1.50 -0.81
C GLN A 135 22.25 0.64 -0.83
N THR A 136 21.55 0.64 -1.96
CA THR A 136 20.39 -0.21 -2.19
C THR A 136 20.78 -1.67 -1.95
N ILE A 137 20.26 -2.25 -0.88
CA ILE A 137 20.43 -3.66 -0.56
C ILE A 137 19.80 -4.43 -1.72
N LYS A 138 20.59 -5.24 -2.42
CA LYS A 138 20.06 -6.07 -3.49
C LYS A 138 19.24 -7.20 -2.87
N PRO A 139 18.03 -7.49 -3.40
CA PRO A 139 17.24 -8.63 -2.94
C PRO A 139 17.98 -9.94 -3.20
N GLN A 140 17.70 -10.96 -2.41
CA GLN A 140 18.15 -12.30 -2.69
C GLN A 140 17.59 -12.75 -4.05
N TYR A 141 18.35 -13.55 -4.80
CA TYR A 141 17.88 -14.05 -6.09
C TYR A 141 16.70 -15.01 -5.88
N HIS A 142 15.61 -14.76 -6.57
CA HIS A 142 14.46 -15.64 -6.70
C HIS A 142 14.20 -15.93 -8.18
N PRO A 143 13.77 -17.13 -8.54
CA PRO A 143 13.32 -17.41 -9.91
C PRO A 143 12.13 -16.53 -10.25
N PRO A 144 11.96 -16.14 -11.53
CA PRO A 144 10.86 -15.26 -11.92
C PRO A 144 9.51 -15.98 -11.84
N TRP A 145 8.58 -15.36 -11.12
CA TRP A 145 7.20 -15.82 -11.01
C TRP A 145 6.44 -15.46 -12.30
N LYS A 146 5.70 -16.41 -12.85
CA LYS A 146 4.97 -16.23 -14.11
C LYS A 146 3.56 -16.81 -14.00
N LEU A 147 2.59 -16.17 -14.65
CA LEU A 147 1.23 -16.71 -14.73
C LEU A 147 1.24 -18.01 -15.52
N ILE A 148 0.78 -19.11 -14.90
CA ILE A 148 0.64 -20.42 -15.59
C ILE A 148 -0.81 -20.71 -15.93
N ARG A 149 -1.73 -20.42 -15.01
CA ARG A 149 -3.12 -20.83 -15.15
C ARG A 149 -4.07 -19.71 -14.75
N VAL A 150 -5.11 -19.56 -15.55
CA VAL A 150 -6.27 -18.73 -15.24
C VAL A 150 -7.48 -19.66 -15.12
N ILE A 151 -8.15 -19.62 -13.98
CA ILE A 151 -9.34 -20.43 -13.69
C ILE A 151 -10.54 -19.48 -13.68
N SER A 152 -11.48 -19.71 -14.59
CA SER A 152 -12.74 -18.98 -14.67
C SER A 152 -13.89 -19.87 -14.15
N GLY A 153 -14.94 -19.23 -13.66
CA GLY A 153 -16.13 -19.98 -13.23
C GLY A 153 -16.96 -19.29 -12.16
N HIS A 154 -16.41 -18.27 -11.47
CA HIS A 154 -17.21 -17.38 -10.64
C HIS A 154 -17.95 -16.34 -11.48
N LEU A 155 -19.17 -15.97 -11.03
CA LEU A 155 -19.98 -14.92 -11.66
C LEU A 155 -19.78 -13.55 -10.99
N GLY A 156 -19.09 -13.50 -9.88
CA GLY A 156 -18.79 -12.29 -9.12
C GLY A 156 -17.31 -12.22 -8.73
N TRP A 157 -16.89 -11.05 -8.25
CA TRP A 157 -15.52 -10.79 -7.81
C TRP A 157 -15.04 -11.82 -6.78
N VAL A 158 -13.86 -12.39 -6.97
CA VAL A 158 -13.27 -13.33 -6.03
C VAL A 158 -12.67 -12.54 -4.86
N ARG A 159 -13.24 -12.73 -3.67
CA ARG A 159 -12.91 -11.91 -2.48
C ARG A 159 -12.06 -12.64 -1.45
N SER A 160 -12.09 -13.95 -1.46
CA SER A 160 -11.37 -14.77 -0.49
C SER A 160 -10.85 -16.05 -1.11
N VAL A 161 -9.71 -16.49 -0.62
CA VAL A 161 -9.08 -17.75 -1.02
C VAL A 161 -8.47 -18.39 0.22
N ALA A 162 -8.57 -19.72 0.31
CA ALA A 162 -7.96 -20.50 1.37
C ALA A 162 -7.48 -21.84 0.80
N VAL A 163 -6.26 -22.23 1.14
CA VAL A 163 -5.65 -23.51 0.71
C VAL A 163 -5.80 -24.53 1.81
N GLU A 164 -6.06 -25.77 1.43
CA GLU A 164 -6.09 -26.90 2.35
C GLU A 164 -4.71 -27.19 2.94
N PRO A 165 -4.64 -27.57 4.22
CA PRO A 165 -3.36 -27.95 4.86
C PRO A 165 -2.63 -29.12 4.18
N ALA A 166 -3.36 -30.08 3.56
CA ALA A 166 -2.76 -31.20 2.81
C ALA A 166 -2.36 -30.81 1.36
N ASN A 167 -2.58 -29.57 0.95
CA ASN A 167 -2.22 -29.01 -0.37
C ASN A 167 -2.83 -29.75 -1.58
N LYS A 168 -4.01 -30.34 -1.42
CA LYS A 168 -4.71 -31.06 -2.50
C LYS A 168 -5.70 -30.18 -3.25
N TRP A 169 -6.37 -29.28 -2.53
CA TRP A 169 -7.39 -28.39 -3.06
C TRP A 169 -7.35 -27.03 -2.41
N PHE A 170 -8.02 -26.08 -3.00
CA PHE A 170 -8.22 -24.75 -2.43
C PHE A 170 -9.68 -24.32 -2.60
N ALA A 171 -10.14 -23.47 -1.70
CA ALA A 171 -11.48 -22.90 -1.70
C ALA A 171 -11.43 -21.41 -2.04
N THR A 172 -12.42 -20.96 -2.80
CA THR A 172 -12.60 -19.53 -3.15
C THR A 172 -14.00 -19.08 -2.83
N GLY A 173 -14.12 -17.88 -2.30
CA GLY A 173 -15.38 -17.22 -2.02
C GLY A 173 -15.51 -15.93 -2.81
N ALA A 174 -16.67 -15.74 -3.42
CA ALA A 174 -16.87 -14.62 -4.32
C ALA A 174 -18.15 -13.82 -4.06
N GLY A 175 -18.29 -12.73 -4.82
CA GLY A 175 -19.48 -11.88 -4.82
C GLY A 175 -20.74 -12.53 -5.35
N ASP A 176 -20.61 -13.68 -6.00
CA ASP A 176 -21.74 -14.52 -6.43
C ASP A 176 -22.40 -15.32 -5.29
N ARG A 177 -21.94 -15.13 -4.05
CA ARG A 177 -22.45 -15.77 -2.83
C ARG A 177 -22.15 -17.28 -2.74
N VAL A 178 -21.32 -17.79 -3.65
CA VAL A 178 -20.95 -19.20 -3.75
C VAL A 178 -19.51 -19.39 -3.29
N ILE A 179 -19.28 -20.48 -2.59
CA ILE A 179 -17.93 -20.98 -2.29
C ILE A 179 -17.65 -22.12 -3.24
N LYS A 180 -16.53 -22.08 -3.94
CA LYS A 180 -16.11 -23.11 -4.88
C LYS A 180 -14.83 -23.75 -4.40
N ILE A 181 -14.77 -25.07 -4.50
CA ILE A 181 -13.62 -25.89 -4.16
C ILE A 181 -13.00 -26.40 -5.45
N TRP A 182 -11.72 -26.14 -5.61
CA TRP A 182 -10.95 -26.43 -6.82
C TRP A 182 -9.84 -27.42 -6.51
N ASP A 183 -9.56 -28.30 -7.44
CA ASP A 183 -8.35 -29.12 -7.37
C ASP A 183 -7.10 -28.27 -7.62
N LEU A 184 -6.09 -28.35 -6.76
CA LEU A 184 -4.88 -27.53 -6.90
C LEU A 184 -4.02 -27.97 -8.10
N ALA A 185 -4.01 -29.28 -8.41
CA ALA A 185 -3.20 -29.83 -9.48
C ALA A 185 -3.83 -29.57 -10.86
N SER A 186 -5.10 -29.95 -11.04
CA SER A 186 -5.80 -29.82 -12.33
C SER A 186 -6.43 -28.44 -12.54
N GLY A 187 -6.81 -27.73 -11.46
CA GLY A 187 -7.58 -26.50 -11.53
C GLY A 187 -9.07 -26.72 -11.85
N GLU A 188 -9.53 -27.96 -11.77
CA GLU A 188 -10.93 -28.29 -12.04
C GLU A 188 -11.81 -28.03 -10.83
N LEU A 189 -13.07 -27.67 -11.09
CA LEU A 189 -14.07 -27.46 -10.07
C LEU A 189 -14.51 -28.82 -9.50
N ARG A 190 -14.24 -29.01 -8.19
CA ARG A 190 -14.72 -30.24 -7.49
C ARG A 190 -16.10 -30.06 -6.90
N LEU A 191 -16.37 -28.92 -6.29
CA LEU A 191 -17.59 -28.69 -5.53
C LEU A 191 -17.98 -27.22 -5.48
N SER A 192 -19.29 -26.95 -5.43
CA SER A 192 -19.86 -25.63 -5.18
C SER A 192 -20.75 -25.69 -3.94
N LEU A 193 -20.44 -24.84 -2.94
CA LEU A 193 -21.19 -24.72 -1.70
C LEU A 193 -22.05 -23.46 -1.75
N THR A 194 -23.34 -23.61 -1.68
CA THR A 194 -24.33 -22.52 -1.69
C THR A 194 -24.98 -22.40 -0.33
N GLY A 195 -25.29 -21.17 0.10
CA GLY A 195 -25.95 -20.94 1.39
C GLY A 195 -25.74 -19.54 1.97
N HIS A 196 -24.72 -18.79 1.55
CA HIS A 196 -24.62 -17.36 1.88
C HIS A 196 -25.62 -16.53 1.08
N ILE A 197 -26.18 -15.52 1.73
CA ILE A 197 -27.20 -14.62 1.12
C ILE A 197 -26.49 -13.43 0.45
N SER A 198 -25.28 -13.10 0.89
CA SER A 198 -24.47 -12.00 0.35
C SER A 198 -23.05 -12.46 0.04
N THR A 199 -22.20 -11.53 -0.42
CA THR A 199 -20.78 -11.78 -0.75
C THR A 199 -20.04 -12.51 0.35
N VAL A 200 -19.27 -13.55 -0.05
CA VAL A 200 -18.34 -14.25 0.82
C VAL A 200 -17.03 -13.47 0.89
N ARG A 201 -16.67 -12.99 2.07
CA ARG A 201 -15.53 -12.13 2.28
C ARG A 201 -14.29 -12.80 2.85
N GLY A 202 -14.47 -13.87 3.61
CA GLY A 202 -13.37 -14.58 4.22
C GLY A 202 -13.62 -16.08 4.24
N LEU A 203 -12.54 -16.84 4.10
CA LEU A 203 -12.49 -18.29 4.15
C LEU A 203 -11.31 -18.74 4.98
N ALA A 204 -11.46 -19.79 5.76
CA ALA A 204 -10.37 -20.52 6.37
C ALA A 204 -10.68 -22.01 6.47
N VAL A 205 -9.68 -22.83 6.22
CA VAL A 205 -9.74 -24.28 6.32
C VAL A 205 -9.06 -24.69 7.64
N SER A 206 -9.73 -25.52 8.41
CA SER A 206 -9.14 -26.04 9.65
C SER A 206 -8.07 -27.08 9.34
N SER A 207 -6.92 -27.01 10.05
CA SER A 207 -5.86 -28.01 9.93
C SER A 207 -6.13 -29.26 10.78
N ARG A 208 -7.02 -29.18 11.76
CA ARG A 208 -7.28 -30.25 12.74
C ARG A 208 -8.59 -30.99 12.50
N HIS A 209 -9.56 -30.35 11.86
CA HIS A 209 -10.87 -30.90 11.63
C HIS A 209 -11.28 -30.73 10.15
N PRO A 210 -12.10 -31.59 9.60
CA PRO A 210 -12.58 -31.47 8.20
C PRO A 210 -13.63 -30.36 8.05
N TYR A 211 -13.32 -29.15 8.59
CA TYR A 211 -14.22 -28.01 8.57
C TYR A 211 -13.67 -26.87 7.74
N LEU A 212 -14.55 -26.28 6.96
CA LEU A 212 -14.34 -25.00 6.28
C LEU A 212 -15.17 -23.94 6.99
N PHE A 213 -14.55 -22.80 7.31
CA PHE A 213 -15.22 -21.64 7.85
C PHE A 213 -15.34 -20.56 6.79
N SER A 214 -16.51 -19.94 6.73
CA SER A 214 -16.77 -18.84 5.80
C SER A 214 -17.45 -17.68 6.50
N CYS A 215 -17.15 -16.47 6.10
CA CYS A 215 -17.85 -15.28 6.55
C CYS A 215 -18.29 -14.41 5.38
N GLY A 216 -19.39 -13.69 5.56
CA GLY A 216 -19.98 -12.88 4.51
C GLY A 216 -20.56 -11.56 4.97
N GLU A 217 -20.95 -10.75 4.00
CA GLU A 217 -21.65 -9.48 4.25
C GLU A 217 -23.07 -9.67 4.78
N ASP A 218 -23.59 -10.91 4.78
CA ASP A 218 -24.84 -11.31 5.42
C ASP A 218 -24.78 -11.35 6.96
N LYS A 219 -23.70 -10.85 7.56
CA LYS A 219 -23.42 -10.83 9.01
C LYS A 219 -23.23 -12.21 9.63
N MET A 220 -23.16 -13.24 8.80
CA MET A 220 -23.12 -14.64 9.19
C MET A 220 -21.73 -15.20 9.04
N VAL A 221 -21.35 -16.02 10.01
CA VAL A 221 -20.20 -16.90 9.89
C VAL A 221 -20.72 -18.34 9.91
N LYS A 222 -20.29 -19.16 8.99
CA LYS A 222 -20.76 -20.53 8.79
C LYS A 222 -19.61 -21.52 8.89
N CYS A 223 -19.87 -22.64 9.53
CA CYS A 223 -19.00 -23.79 9.56
C CYS A 223 -19.60 -24.88 8.66
N TRP A 224 -18.83 -25.28 7.69
CA TRP A 224 -19.18 -26.32 6.73
C TRP A 224 -18.43 -27.60 7.07
N ASP A 225 -19.13 -28.70 7.05
CA ASP A 225 -18.52 -30.01 7.12
C ASP A 225 -18.17 -30.46 5.69
N LEU A 226 -16.91 -30.75 5.46
CA LEU A 226 -16.41 -31.14 4.14
C LEU A 226 -16.71 -32.60 3.78
N GLU A 227 -17.09 -33.41 4.77
CA GLU A 227 -17.53 -34.79 4.50
C GLU A 227 -18.96 -34.83 3.99
N SER A 228 -19.86 -34.14 4.66
CA SER A 228 -21.28 -34.08 4.30
C SER A 228 -21.66 -32.95 3.35
N ASN A 229 -20.73 -31.96 3.16
CA ASN A 229 -20.94 -30.76 2.36
C ASN A 229 -22.11 -29.87 2.83
N LYS A 230 -22.41 -29.89 4.13
CA LYS A 230 -23.52 -29.15 4.74
C LYS A 230 -23.02 -28.18 5.78
N VAL A 231 -23.81 -27.12 6.00
CA VAL A 231 -23.56 -26.20 7.11
C VAL A 231 -23.99 -26.87 8.40
N ILE A 232 -23.03 -27.07 9.32
CA ILE A 232 -23.32 -27.66 10.63
C ILE A 232 -23.47 -26.64 11.75
N ARG A 233 -22.84 -25.46 11.61
CA ARG A 233 -22.88 -24.40 12.62
C ARG A 233 -23.01 -23.02 11.99
N HIS A 234 -23.77 -22.17 12.67
CA HIS A 234 -23.88 -20.75 12.40
C HIS A 234 -23.44 -19.97 13.63
N TYR A 235 -22.64 -18.93 13.44
CA TYR A 235 -22.20 -18.03 14.50
C TYR A 235 -22.88 -16.68 14.28
N HIS A 236 -23.73 -16.32 15.24
CA HIS A 236 -24.53 -15.09 15.21
C HIS A 236 -24.01 -14.11 16.25
N GLY A 237 -23.92 -12.82 15.90
CA GLY A 237 -23.54 -11.79 16.84
C GLY A 237 -23.02 -10.52 16.19
N HIS A 238 -22.39 -10.59 15.01
CA HIS A 238 -21.98 -9.39 14.29
C HIS A 238 -23.20 -8.53 13.89
N LEU A 239 -23.10 -7.22 14.14
CA LEU A 239 -24.16 -6.27 13.82
C LEU A 239 -24.14 -5.85 12.35
N SER A 240 -22.99 -6.01 11.67
CA SER A 240 -22.81 -5.69 10.25
C SER A 240 -22.01 -6.79 9.54
N GLY A 241 -21.72 -6.61 8.25
CA GLY A 241 -20.99 -7.58 7.44
C GLY A 241 -19.64 -7.96 8.04
N VAL A 242 -19.30 -9.24 7.96
CA VAL A 242 -18.02 -9.81 8.41
C VAL A 242 -17.06 -9.82 7.25
N TYR A 243 -15.86 -9.26 7.42
CA TYR A 243 -14.91 -9.04 6.33
C TYR A 243 -13.77 -10.04 6.30
N SER A 244 -13.27 -10.44 7.46
CA SER A 244 -12.19 -11.41 7.55
C SER A 244 -12.42 -12.38 8.69
N LEU A 245 -11.82 -13.55 8.59
CA LEU A 245 -11.79 -14.56 9.63
C LEU A 245 -10.43 -15.25 9.66
N SER A 246 -10.03 -15.66 10.85
CA SER A 246 -8.80 -16.41 11.05
C SER A 246 -9.00 -17.48 12.11
N LEU A 247 -8.43 -18.65 11.89
CA LEU A 247 -8.39 -19.73 12.87
C LEU A 247 -7.13 -19.63 13.70
N HIS A 248 -7.26 -19.93 14.98
CA HIS A 248 -6.09 -20.05 15.83
C HIS A 248 -5.35 -21.38 15.55
N PRO A 249 -4.01 -21.38 15.41
CA PRO A 249 -3.30 -22.59 15.00
C PRO A 249 -3.34 -23.72 16.05
N THR A 250 -3.35 -23.38 17.34
CA THR A 250 -3.29 -24.37 18.44
C THR A 250 -4.60 -24.52 19.22
N LEU A 251 -5.42 -23.48 19.32
CA LEU A 251 -6.68 -23.48 20.06
C LEU A 251 -7.88 -23.67 19.12
N ASP A 252 -8.97 -24.24 19.63
CA ASP A 252 -10.23 -24.38 18.87
C ASP A 252 -11.05 -23.09 18.86
N ILE A 253 -10.40 -22.01 18.45
CA ILE A 253 -10.93 -20.66 18.44
C ILE A 253 -10.97 -20.12 17.02
N LEU A 254 -12.07 -19.47 16.72
CA LEU A 254 -12.29 -18.71 15.50
C LEU A 254 -12.35 -17.22 15.84
N VAL A 255 -11.58 -16.41 15.17
CA VAL A 255 -11.65 -14.96 15.30
C VAL A 255 -12.19 -14.37 14.00
N THR A 256 -13.14 -13.47 14.13
CA THR A 256 -13.82 -12.81 12.99
C THR A 256 -13.78 -11.31 13.15
N SER A 257 -13.67 -10.59 12.07
CA SER A 257 -13.66 -9.12 12.07
C SER A 257 -14.72 -8.57 11.11
N GLY A 258 -15.32 -7.45 11.50
CA GLY A 258 -16.46 -6.94 10.78
C GLY A 258 -16.50 -5.42 10.60
N ARG A 259 -17.51 -5.01 9.87
CA ARG A 259 -17.83 -3.60 9.62
C ARG A 259 -18.38 -2.88 10.88
N ASP A 260 -18.75 -3.63 11.91
CA ASP A 260 -19.21 -3.12 13.21
C ASP A 260 -18.05 -2.59 14.09
N ALA A 261 -16.85 -2.39 13.54
CA ALA A 261 -15.67 -1.93 14.23
C ALA A 261 -15.22 -2.84 15.39
N SER A 262 -15.70 -4.07 15.43
CA SER A 262 -15.34 -5.07 16.44
C SER A 262 -14.77 -6.32 15.80
N ALA A 263 -13.87 -6.98 16.51
CA ALA A 263 -13.52 -8.36 16.24
C ALA A 263 -14.14 -9.24 17.34
N ARG A 264 -14.52 -10.47 16.98
CA ARG A 264 -15.18 -11.40 17.91
C ARG A 264 -14.44 -12.72 17.92
N VAL A 265 -14.32 -13.25 19.12
CA VAL A 265 -13.67 -14.53 19.39
C VAL A 265 -14.74 -15.55 19.71
N TRP A 266 -14.74 -16.67 19.01
CA TRP A 266 -15.74 -17.72 19.10
C TRP A 266 -15.09 -19.06 19.45
N ASP A 267 -15.74 -19.84 20.28
CA ASP A 267 -15.43 -21.25 20.43
C ASP A 267 -16.01 -22.01 19.23
N MET A 268 -15.16 -22.73 18.50
CA MET A 268 -15.57 -23.46 17.30
C MET A 268 -16.58 -24.58 17.63
N ARG A 269 -16.49 -25.18 18.80
CA ARG A 269 -17.31 -26.33 19.20
C ARG A 269 -18.67 -25.90 19.74
N THR A 270 -18.71 -24.98 20.68
CA THR A 270 -19.94 -24.58 21.40
C THR A 270 -20.70 -23.46 20.69
N LYS A 271 -20.10 -22.79 19.71
CA LYS A 271 -20.60 -21.56 19.03
C LYS A 271 -20.69 -20.35 19.98
N ALA A 272 -20.21 -20.49 21.21
CA ALA A 272 -20.25 -19.42 22.19
C ALA A 272 -19.26 -18.30 21.79
N GLN A 273 -19.70 -17.06 21.96
CA GLN A 273 -18.81 -15.91 21.86
C GLN A 273 -18.04 -15.79 23.17
N ILE A 274 -16.70 -15.90 23.08
CA ILE A 274 -15.80 -15.81 24.23
C ILE A 274 -15.51 -14.34 24.56
N HIS A 275 -15.04 -13.58 23.57
CA HIS A 275 -14.67 -12.18 23.71
C HIS A 275 -15.23 -11.31 22.58
N VAL A 276 -15.48 -10.05 22.90
CA VAL A 276 -15.67 -8.97 21.92
C VAL A 276 -14.49 -8.03 22.05
N LEU A 277 -13.64 -8.01 21.02
CA LEU A 277 -12.48 -7.14 20.95
C LEU A 277 -12.93 -5.78 20.40
N SER A 278 -13.30 -4.89 21.30
CA SER A 278 -13.80 -3.54 21.00
C SER A 278 -12.69 -2.51 21.22
N GLY A 279 -12.71 -1.45 20.40
CA GLY A 279 -11.75 -0.34 20.53
C GLY A 279 -11.43 0.34 19.21
N HIS A 280 -11.54 -0.36 18.09
CA HIS A 280 -11.46 0.27 16.77
C HIS A 280 -12.63 1.24 16.56
N THR A 281 -12.37 2.32 15.83
CA THR A 281 -13.39 3.34 15.54
C THR A 281 -14.03 3.18 14.16
N ALA A 282 -13.41 2.36 13.29
CA ALA A 282 -13.92 2.07 11.96
C ALA A 282 -13.85 0.56 11.67
N THR A 283 -14.34 0.16 10.52
CA THR A 283 -14.35 -1.23 10.04
C THR A 283 -13.02 -1.95 10.26
N VAL A 284 -13.06 -3.10 10.89
CA VAL A 284 -11.90 -4.01 10.98
C VAL A 284 -11.83 -4.81 9.69
N ALA A 285 -10.83 -4.50 8.86
CA ALA A 285 -10.74 -5.02 7.51
C ALA A 285 -10.15 -6.42 7.47
N ASP A 286 -9.14 -6.70 8.30
CA ASP A 286 -8.45 -7.99 8.33
C ASP A 286 -8.08 -8.40 9.76
N VAL A 287 -8.04 -9.69 10.00
CA VAL A 287 -7.63 -10.30 11.27
C VAL A 287 -6.75 -11.51 11.00
N LYS A 288 -5.69 -11.65 11.78
CA LYS A 288 -4.79 -12.81 11.76
C LYS A 288 -4.55 -13.30 13.18
N CYS A 289 -4.43 -14.62 13.31
CA CYS A 289 -4.14 -15.31 14.57
C CYS A 289 -2.77 -16.01 14.48
N GLN A 290 -2.05 -16.00 15.59
CA GLN A 290 -0.80 -16.73 15.78
C GLN A 290 -0.79 -17.45 17.11
N ASP A 291 0.13 -18.38 17.29
CA ASP A 291 0.25 -19.24 18.48
C ASP A 291 0.88 -18.54 19.68
N SER A 292 1.76 -17.58 19.42
CA SER A 292 2.49 -16.80 20.42
C SER A 292 1.88 -15.39 20.58
N ASP A 293 2.11 -14.76 21.74
CA ASP A 293 1.61 -13.41 21.99
C ASP A 293 2.29 -12.35 21.09
N PRO A 294 1.55 -11.41 20.54
CA PRO A 294 0.09 -11.21 20.59
C PRO A 294 -0.65 -12.24 19.73
N GLN A 295 -1.59 -12.98 20.33
CA GLN A 295 -2.26 -14.08 19.63
C GLN A 295 -3.23 -13.62 18.55
N VAL A 296 -3.73 -12.39 18.64
CA VAL A 296 -4.64 -11.80 17.65
C VAL A 296 -4.13 -10.42 17.21
N ILE A 297 -4.08 -10.22 15.91
CA ILE A 297 -3.70 -8.97 15.26
C ILE A 297 -4.87 -8.52 14.38
N THR A 298 -5.30 -7.26 14.54
CA THR A 298 -6.39 -6.68 13.75
C THR A 298 -5.94 -5.43 13.03
N ALA A 299 -6.34 -5.29 11.77
CA ALA A 299 -6.15 -4.09 10.98
C ALA A 299 -7.48 -3.41 10.69
N SER A 300 -7.53 -2.10 10.84
CA SER A 300 -8.76 -1.34 10.67
C SER A 300 -8.62 -0.19 9.68
N MET A 301 -9.78 0.22 9.15
CA MET A 301 -9.90 1.40 8.32
C MET A 301 -9.69 2.71 9.08
N ASP A 302 -9.57 2.66 10.42
CA ASP A 302 -9.17 3.80 11.27
C ASP A 302 -7.67 4.12 11.20
N SER A 303 -6.93 3.49 10.27
CA SER A 303 -5.48 3.59 10.10
C SER A 303 -4.65 3.02 11.26
N THR A 304 -5.24 2.26 12.15
CA THR A 304 -4.53 1.61 13.26
C THR A 304 -4.48 0.10 13.09
N VAL A 305 -3.42 -0.51 13.63
CA VAL A 305 -3.30 -1.95 13.83
C VAL A 305 -3.27 -2.18 15.33
N ARG A 306 -4.03 -3.13 15.84
CA ARG A 306 -4.06 -3.48 17.26
C ARG A 306 -3.62 -4.90 17.50
N LEU A 307 -2.83 -5.04 18.54
CA LEU A 307 -2.35 -6.32 19.07
C LEU A 307 -3.17 -6.63 20.32
N TRP A 308 -3.71 -7.84 20.40
CA TRP A 308 -4.64 -8.23 21.46
C TRP A 308 -4.10 -9.39 22.28
N ASP A 309 -4.25 -9.27 23.58
CA ASP A 309 -4.15 -10.40 24.49
C ASP A 309 -5.47 -11.17 24.47
N LEU A 310 -5.42 -12.42 24.05
CA LEU A 310 -6.61 -13.27 23.94
C LEU A 310 -7.14 -13.69 25.31
N ALA A 311 -6.26 -13.87 26.31
CA ALA A 311 -6.64 -14.27 27.65
C ALA A 311 -7.44 -13.15 28.37
N ALA A 312 -6.95 -11.91 28.25
CA ALA A 312 -7.60 -10.75 28.87
C ALA A 312 -8.71 -10.14 27.99
N GLY A 313 -8.74 -10.42 26.70
CA GLY A 313 -9.65 -9.78 25.75
C GLY A 313 -9.39 -8.27 25.57
N LYS A 314 -8.16 -7.81 25.86
CA LYS A 314 -7.79 -6.39 25.86
C LYS A 314 -6.70 -6.09 24.84
N THR A 315 -6.68 -4.84 24.39
CA THR A 315 -5.61 -4.34 23.51
C THR A 315 -4.31 -4.24 24.32
N MET A 316 -3.25 -4.91 23.86
CA MET A 316 -1.89 -4.78 24.38
C MET A 316 -1.21 -3.53 23.83
N VAL A 317 -1.18 -3.40 22.51
CA VAL A 317 -0.50 -2.31 21.79
C VAL A 317 -1.38 -1.80 20.67
N GLN A 318 -1.36 -0.49 20.45
CA GLN A 318 -1.99 0.16 19.30
C GLN A 318 -0.93 0.83 18.44
N LEU A 319 -0.84 0.44 17.17
CA LEU A 319 0.11 0.95 16.20
C LEU A 319 -0.56 2.01 15.32
N THR A 320 -0.06 3.26 15.36
CA THR A 320 -0.67 4.43 14.70
C THR A 320 0.19 5.00 13.56
N HIS A 321 1.20 4.27 13.10
CA HIS A 321 2.16 4.77 12.11
C HIS A 321 1.60 4.85 10.67
N HIS A 322 0.47 4.22 10.39
CA HIS A 322 -0.18 4.35 9.10
C HIS A 322 -0.98 5.66 9.01
N LYS A 323 -0.87 6.34 7.87
CA LYS A 323 -1.61 7.60 7.62
C LYS A 323 -2.99 7.37 6.99
N LYS A 324 -3.23 6.19 6.43
CA LYS A 324 -4.48 5.81 5.77
C LYS A 324 -4.93 4.43 6.22
N SER A 325 -6.16 4.05 5.87
CA SER A 325 -6.79 2.79 6.23
C SER A 325 -5.90 1.58 5.96
N VAL A 326 -5.80 0.67 6.92
CA VAL A 326 -5.09 -0.60 6.80
C VAL A 326 -6.08 -1.68 6.41
N ARG A 327 -5.81 -2.40 5.30
CA ARG A 327 -6.74 -3.38 4.74
C ARG A 327 -6.23 -4.80 4.75
N ALA A 328 -4.93 -4.99 4.76
CA ALA A 328 -4.32 -6.31 4.65
C ALA A 328 -3.31 -6.55 5.77
N LEU A 329 -3.29 -7.75 6.29
CA LEU A 329 -2.33 -8.26 7.26
C LEU A 329 -1.75 -9.59 6.78
N THR A 330 -0.49 -9.82 7.08
CA THR A 330 0.13 -11.13 6.93
C THR A 330 1.12 -11.37 8.05
N ILE A 331 1.16 -12.60 8.55
CA ILE A 331 2.10 -13.04 9.57
C ILE A 331 3.14 -13.91 8.90
N HIS A 332 4.40 -13.72 9.24
CA HIS A 332 5.46 -14.58 8.73
C HIS A 332 5.41 -15.94 9.42
N PRO A 333 5.47 -17.07 8.70
CA PRO A 333 5.31 -18.40 9.30
C PRO A 333 6.47 -18.81 10.20
N THR A 334 7.68 -18.31 9.97
CA THR A 334 8.90 -18.69 10.75
C THR A 334 9.48 -17.55 11.56
N GLU A 335 9.44 -16.30 11.04
CA GLU A 335 9.91 -15.12 11.78
C GLU A 335 8.80 -14.58 12.68
N PHE A 336 9.17 -14.18 13.90
CA PHE A 336 8.22 -13.53 14.82
C PHE A 336 7.97 -12.08 14.47
N SER A 337 7.35 -11.90 13.30
CA SER A 337 7.07 -10.61 12.70
C SER A 337 5.81 -10.66 11.80
N PHE A 338 5.21 -9.52 11.55
CA PHE A 338 4.08 -9.41 10.65
C PHE A 338 4.21 -8.18 9.76
N ALA A 339 3.48 -8.17 8.65
CA ALA A 339 3.40 -7.03 7.76
C ALA A 339 1.96 -6.52 7.65
N SER A 340 1.82 -5.21 7.48
CA SER A 340 0.53 -4.53 7.31
C SER A 340 0.53 -3.65 6.07
N GLY A 341 -0.53 -3.75 5.26
CA GLY A 341 -0.73 -3.00 4.02
C GLY A 341 -1.80 -1.93 4.16
N SER A 342 -1.47 -0.71 3.74
CA SER A 342 -2.35 0.44 3.81
C SER A 342 -2.86 0.88 2.44
N ALA A 343 -3.98 1.61 2.42
CA ALA A 343 -4.59 2.19 1.23
C ALA A 343 -3.85 3.41 0.65
N GLY A 344 -2.71 3.78 1.17
CA GLY A 344 -1.89 4.88 0.61
C GLY A 344 -0.64 4.31 -0.05
N GLY A 345 -0.28 4.77 -1.24
CA GLY A 345 0.93 4.31 -1.93
C GLY A 345 2.18 4.30 -1.03
N ASN A 346 3.07 3.32 -1.25
CA ASN A 346 4.32 3.09 -0.49
C ASN A 346 4.15 2.79 1.00
N ASN A 347 3.11 2.07 1.40
CA ASN A 347 2.74 1.93 2.81
C ASN A 347 2.54 0.49 3.27
N ILE A 348 3.43 -0.41 2.89
CA ILE A 348 3.55 -1.69 3.58
C ILE A 348 4.62 -1.54 4.65
N LYS A 349 4.30 -1.98 5.87
CA LYS A 349 5.19 -1.87 7.03
C LYS A 349 5.42 -3.23 7.65
N LYS A 350 6.67 -3.52 8.01
CA LYS A 350 7.07 -4.71 8.78
C LYS A 350 7.19 -4.34 10.26
N TRP A 351 6.67 -5.21 11.09
CA TRP A 351 6.60 -5.05 12.54
C TRP A 351 7.18 -6.28 13.24
N LYS A 352 7.84 -6.04 14.34
CA LYS A 352 8.34 -7.11 15.21
C LYS A 352 7.30 -7.43 16.28
N CYS A 353 7.03 -8.70 16.51
CA CYS A 353 6.27 -9.17 17.67
C CYS A 353 7.23 -9.38 18.87
N PRO A 354 6.76 -9.31 20.14
CA PRO A 354 5.38 -8.96 20.56
C PRO A 354 5.15 -7.46 20.70
N GLU A 355 6.19 -6.65 20.72
CA GLU A 355 6.14 -5.22 21.09
C GLU A 355 5.45 -4.35 20.03
N GLY A 356 5.34 -4.84 18.80
CA GLY A 356 4.88 -4.02 17.67
C GLY A 356 5.91 -2.99 17.23
N ALA A 357 7.20 -3.23 17.46
CA ALA A 357 8.25 -2.32 17.02
C ALA A 357 8.34 -2.27 15.50
N PHE A 358 8.39 -1.04 14.96
CA PHE A 358 8.55 -0.84 13.52
C PHE A 358 9.96 -1.24 13.07
N ILE A 359 10.07 -2.06 12.01
CA ILE A 359 11.35 -2.50 11.46
C ILE A 359 11.70 -1.68 10.21
N HIS A 360 10.93 -1.81 9.13
CA HIS A 360 11.13 -1.07 7.89
C HIS A 360 9.85 -0.95 7.06
N ASN A 361 9.90 -0.08 6.05
CA ASN A 361 8.86 0.04 5.03
C ASN A 361 9.25 -0.71 3.78
N PHE A 362 8.28 -1.32 3.11
CA PHE A 362 8.40 -1.77 1.73
C PHE A 362 7.94 -0.63 0.82
N SER A 363 8.85 -0.06 0.06
CA SER A 363 8.58 1.10 -0.79
C SER A 363 8.65 0.74 -2.27
N GLY A 364 7.71 1.22 -3.06
CA GLY A 364 7.65 0.97 -4.51
C GLY A 364 6.28 0.50 -5.03
N HIS A 365 5.29 0.29 -4.16
CA HIS A 365 3.93 -0.07 -4.55
C HIS A 365 3.01 1.15 -4.44
N ASN A 366 2.63 1.73 -5.57
CA ASN A 366 1.78 2.93 -5.61
C ASN A 366 0.31 2.59 -5.89
N ALA A 367 -0.27 1.72 -5.05
CA ALA A 367 -1.67 1.32 -5.14
C ALA A 367 -2.31 1.17 -3.76
N ILE A 368 -3.62 1.03 -3.74
CA ILE A 368 -4.36 0.59 -2.56
C ILE A 368 -4.11 -0.91 -2.39
N ILE A 369 -3.46 -1.28 -1.29
CA ILE A 369 -3.13 -2.68 -1.04
C ILE A 369 -4.32 -3.37 -0.41
N ASN A 370 -4.89 -4.34 -1.12
CA ASN A 370 -6.03 -5.12 -0.65
C ASN A 370 -5.62 -6.46 -0.02
N THR A 371 -4.50 -7.02 -0.43
CA THR A 371 -4.06 -8.33 0.05
C THR A 371 -2.55 -8.39 0.22
N LEU A 372 -2.13 -9.13 1.23
CA LEU A 372 -0.75 -9.49 1.53
C LEU A 372 -0.67 -10.98 1.84
N SER A 373 0.37 -11.63 1.36
CA SER A 373 0.70 -12.99 1.73
C SER A 373 2.21 -13.18 1.79
N VAL A 374 2.67 -14.03 2.69
CA VAL A 374 4.09 -14.33 2.90
C VAL A 374 4.29 -15.83 2.89
N ASN A 375 5.36 -16.25 2.23
CA ASN A 375 5.82 -17.63 2.18
C ASN A 375 6.85 -17.91 3.29
N ALA A 376 7.11 -19.17 3.58
CA ALA A 376 8.15 -19.62 4.53
C ALA A 376 9.56 -19.24 4.06
N ASP A 377 9.81 -19.12 2.77
CA ASP A 377 11.09 -18.73 2.18
C ASP A 377 11.38 -17.22 2.25
N GLY A 378 10.50 -16.44 2.89
CA GLY A 378 10.65 -14.99 3.01
C GLY A 378 10.25 -14.21 1.76
N VAL A 379 9.49 -14.79 0.84
CA VAL A 379 8.87 -14.06 -0.27
C VAL A 379 7.53 -13.51 0.18
N MET A 380 7.37 -12.18 0.08
CA MET A 380 6.09 -11.51 0.33
C MET A 380 5.47 -11.05 -0.98
N PHE A 381 4.19 -11.31 -1.13
CA PHE A 381 3.35 -10.80 -2.21
C PHE A 381 2.47 -9.66 -1.72
N SER A 382 2.30 -8.63 -2.55
CA SER A 382 1.32 -7.58 -2.34
C SER A 382 0.49 -7.35 -3.61
N GLY A 383 -0.83 -7.38 -3.45
CA GLY A 383 -1.79 -7.14 -4.53
C GLY A 383 -2.54 -5.81 -4.34
N GLY A 384 -2.58 -5.03 -5.42
CA GLY A 384 -3.20 -3.71 -5.47
C GLY A 384 -4.58 -3.70 -6.13
N ASP A 385 -5.32 -2.64 -5.86
CA ASP A 385 -6.65 -2.40 -6.44
C ASP A 385 -6.60 -2.07 -7.94
N ASN A 386 -5.45 -1.62 -8.42
CA ASN A 386 -5.20 -1.30 -9.82
C ASN A 386 -4.60 -2.48 -10.63
N GLY A 387 -4.56 -3.68 -10.07
CA GLY A 387 -3.94 -4.85 -10.69
C GLY A 387 -2.42 -4.93 -10.54
N SER A 388 -1.78 -3.99 -9.87
CA SER A 388 -0.34 -4.09 -9.63
C SER A 388 -0.03 -5.19 -8.62
N MET A 389 0.95 -6.00 -8.94
CA MET A 389 1.47 -7.12 -8.15
C MET A 389 2.94 -6.91 -7.90
N ASN A 390 3.34 -6.88 -6.64
CA ASN A 390 4.75 -6.80 -6.28
C ASN A 390 5.16 -7.98 -5.43
N LEU A 391 6.30 -8.54 -5.77
CA LEU A 391 7.00 -9.56 -5.00
C LEU A 391 8.20 -8.93 -4.31
N TRP A 392 8.31 -9.19 -3.02
CA TRP A 392 9.28 -8.58 -2.14
C TRP A 392 10.10 -9.64 -1.42
N ASP A 393 11.35 -9.33 -1.22
CA ASP A 393 12.15 -10.02 -0.23
C ASP A 393 11.78 -9.48 1.17
N TYR A 394 11.19 -10.33 1.99
CA TYR A 394 10.67 -9.94 3.31
C TYR A 394 11.76 -9.51 4.29
N ALA A 395 12.98 -10.03 4.14
CA ALA A 395 14.09 -9.70 5.01
C ALA A 395 14.64 -8.30 4.72
N THR A 396 14.86 -7.98 3.44
CA THR A 396 15.49 -6.71 3.01
C THR A 396 14.48 -5.59 2.77
N GLY A 397 13.21 -5.93 2.51
CA GLY A 397 12.17 -4.96 2.18
C GLY A 397 12.23 -4.43 0.75
N THR A 398 13.03 -5.05 -0.12
CA THR A 398 13.20 -4.65 -1.52
C THR A 398 12.33 -5.48 -2.44
N SER A 399 11.73 -4.85 -3.46
CA SER A 399 10.99 -5.57 -4.50
C SER A 399 11.97 -6.17 -5.51
N PHE A 400 11.79 -7.44 -5.83
CA PHE A 400 12.59 -8.11 -6.86
C PHE A 400 11.81 -8.33 -8.17
N GLN A 401 10.49 -8.34 -8.12
CA GLN A 401 9.64 -8.46 -9.29
C GLN A 401 8.38 -7.64 -9.15
N THR A 402 8.01 -6.93 -10.21
CA THR A 402 6.75 -6.20 -10.35
C THR A 402 6.02 -6.74 -11.57
N MET A 403 4.74 -7.03 -11.41
CA MET A 403 3.86 -7.51 -12.48
C MET A 403 2.56 -6.70 -12.48
N GLU A 404 1.90 -6.68 -13.61
CA GLU A 404 0.55 -6.12 -13.73
C GLU A 404 -0.40 -7.25 -14.06
N ASP A 405 -1.56 -7.23 -13.43
CA ASP A 405 -2.61 -8.19 -13.67
C ASP A 405 -3.36 -7.83 -14.96
N LEU A 406 -3.43 -8.78 -15.88
CA LEU A 406 -4.20 -8.60 -17.11
C LEU A 406 -5.62 -9.12 -16.86
N PRO A 407 -6.65 -8.26 -16.99
CA PRO A 407 -8.03 -8.70 -16.86
C PRO A 407 -8.38 -9.69 -17.96
N GLN A 408 -9.36 -10.54 -17.69
CA GLN A 408 -9.85 -11.49 -18.68
C GLN A 408 -10.41 -10.76 -19.90
N PRO A 409 -10.20 -11.27 -21.14
CA PRO A 409 -10.80 -10.68 -22.33
C PRO A 409 -12.33 -10.52 -22.19
N GLY A 410 -12.82 -9.29 -22.39
CA GLY A 410 -14.22 -8.92 -22.20
C GLY A 410 -14.55 -8.31 -20.84
N SER A 411 -13.62 -8.27 -19.88
CA SER A 411 -13.71 -7.47 -18.66
C SER A 411 -13.18 -6.05 -18.91
N LEU A 412 -13.63 -5.11 -18.08
CA LEU A 412 -13.12 -3.73 -18.11
C LEU A 412 -11.69 -3.69 -17.52
N GLU A 413 -10.86 -2.77 -18.00
CA GLU A 413 -9.53 -2.52 -17.42
C GLU A 413 -9.60 -2.15 -15.93
N ALA A 414 -10.67 -1.49 -15.50
CA ALA A 414 -10.93 -1.19 -14.09
C ALA A 414 -11.18 -2.44 -13.22
N GLU A 415 -11.43 -3.59 -13.81
CA GLU A 415 -11.62 -4.87 -13.12
C GLU A 415 -10.32 -5.68 -12.96
N ALA A 416 -9.15 -5.08 -13.20
CA ALA A 416 -7.85 -5.71 -12.95
C ALA A 416 -7.50 -5.87 -11.46
N GLY A 417 -8.28 -5.29 -10.54
CA GLY A 417 -7.97 -5.26 -9.11
C GLY A 417 -7.86 -6.63 -8.45
N ILE A 418 -6.83 -6.81 -7.63
CA ILE A 418 -6.62 -8.05 -6.86
C ILE A 418 -7.19 -7.87 -5.47
N PHE A 419 -8.02 -8.80 -5.02
CA PHE A 419 -8.69 -8.74 -3.74
C PHE A 419 -8.17 -9.73 -2.70
N CYS A 420 -7.71 -10.87 -3.11
CA CYS A 420 -7.21 -11.90 -2.22
C CYS A 420 -6.01 -12.62 -2.81
N SER A 421 -5.13 -13.09 -1.95
CA SER A 421 -3.97 -13.89 -2.31
C SER A 421 -3.63 -14.88 -1.20
N THR A 422 -3.05 -16.00 -1.56
CA THR A 422 -2.47 -16.96 -0.63
C THR A 422 -1.39 -17.77 -1.33
N PHE A 423 -0.36 -18.14 -0.58
CA PHE A 423 0.59 -19.14 -1.04
C PHE A 423 0.04 -20.55 -0.74
N ASP A 424 0.47 -21.50 -1.50
CA ASP A 424 0.25 -22.89 -1.17
C ASP A 424 1.13 -23.32 0.02
N GLN A 425 0.90 -24.51 0.55
CA GLN A 425 1.67 -24.99 1.73
C GLN A 425 3.14 -25.26 1.40
N THR A 426 3.47 -25.48 0.13
CA THR A 426 4.86 -25.65 -0.32
C THR A 426 5.57 -24.30 -0.54
N GLY A 427 4.81 -23.22 -0.62
CA GLY A 427 5.33 -21.89 -0.90
C GLY A 427 5.73 -21.65 -2.36
N THR A 428 5.57 -22.65 -3.22
CA THR A 428 5.97 -22.56 -4.63
C THR A 428 4.91 -22.02 -5.56
N ARG A 429 3.65 -21.91 -5.10
CA ARG A 429 2.53 -21.41 -5.90
C ARG A 429 1.83 -20.29 -5.17
N LEU A 430 1.58 -19.21 -5.87
CA LEU A 430 0.74 -18.12 -5.44
C LEU A 430 -0.62 -18.20 -6.14
N ILE A 431 -1.70 -18.15 -5.38
CA ILE A 431 -3.07 -18.13 -5.87
C ILE A 431 -3.63 -16.75 -5.59
N THR A 432 -4.08 -16.06 -6.63
CA THR A 432 -4.70 -14.74 -6.53
C THR A 432 -6.12 -14.76 -7.04
N GLY A 433 -6.98 -13.96 -6.42
CA GLY A 433 -8.37 -13.77 -6.87
C GLY A 433 -8.62 -12.30 -7.20
N GLY A 434 -9.16 -12.08 -8.39
CA GLY A 434 -9.34 -10.77 -8.98
C GLY A 434 -10.78 -10.25 -9.04
N ALA A 435 -10.91 -8.99 -9.39
CA ALA A 435 -12.18 -8.35 -9.72
C ALA A 435 -12.73 -8.84 -11.08
N ASP A 436 -11.87 -9.37 -11.94
CA ASP A 436 -12.21 -9.97 -13.22
C ASP A 436 -12.92 -11.34 -13.09
N LYS A 437 -13.31 -11.74 -11.87
CA LYS A 437 -13.99 -13.00 -11.54
C LYS A 437 -13.14 -14.25 -11.79
N THR A 438 -11.85 -14.08 -12.06
CA THR A 438 -10.89 -15.17 -12.27
C THR A 438 -10.02 -15.42 -11.06
N ILE A 439 -9.49 -16.63 -11.04
CA ILE A 439 -8.47 -17.06 -10.09
C ILE A 439 -7.21 -17.32 -10.92
N LYS A 440 -6.09 -16.74 -10.52
CA LYS A 440 -4.82 -16.90 -11.23
C LYS A 440 -3.84 -17.66 -10.36
N VAL A 441 -3.16 -18.62 -10.96
CA VAL A 441 -2.13 -19.43 -10.29
C VAL A 441 -0.78 -19.09 -10.91
N ILE A 442 0.14 -18.68 -10.07
CA ILE A 442 1.48 -18.18 -10.40
C ILE A 442 2.48 -19.04 -9.60
N PRO A 443 3.31 -19.87 -10.24
CA PRO A 443 4.33 -20.69 -9.60
C PRO A 443 5.62 -19.94 -9.40
#